data_f835425c736c8d9212d2367b663f835a
#
_entry.id   f835425c736c8d9212d2367b663f835a
#
_cell.length_a   1.000
_cell.length_b   1.000
_cell.length_c   1.000
_cell.angle_alpha   90.00
_cell.angle_beta   90.00
_cell.angle_gamma   90.00
#
_symmetry.space_group_name_H-M   'P 1'
#
loop_
_entity.id
_entity.type
_entity.pdbx_description
1 polymer ?
#
loop_
_entity_poly.entity_id
_entity_poly.type
_entity_poly.pdbx_seq_one_letter_code
_entity_poly.pdbx_strand_id
1 'polypeptide(L)'
;MPAATRYKDNDTGHDACPPRPLSGHSPDVNINGRGAGRVGDDYVAHGCPVHPPHTAVIAAGSSTVFINGRAAGRIGDPVSCGSNVMEGSGDVFIGG
;
A
#
# COMPACT_ATOMS: atom_id res chain seq x y z
N MET A 1 -10.00 13.09 -4.35
CA MET A 1 -9.17 11.96 -4.85
C MET A 1 -8.08 11.63 -3.84
N PRO A 2 -7.96 10.34 -3.36
CA PRO A 2 -6.93 9.98 -2.40
C PRO A 2 -5.52 10.02 -3.00
N ALA A 3 -4.52 10.23 -2.15
CA ALA A 3 -3.12 10.23 -2.54
C ALA A 3 -2.64 8.84 -2.94
N ALA A 4 -1.85 8.76 -3.99
CA ALA A 4 -1.25 7.51 -4.46
C ALA A 4 -0.21 7.01 -3.47
N THR A 5 -0.23 5.71 -3.14
CA THR A 5 0.79 5.11 -2.28
C THR A 5 1.99 4.62 -3.09
N ARG A 6 3.16 4.54 -2.44
CA ARG A 6 4.43 4.25 -3.10
C ARG A 6 5.31 3.35 -2.23
N TYR A 7 6.33 2.81 -2.84
CA TYR A 7 7.39 2.09 -2.14
C TYR A 7 7.86 2.88 -0.90
N LYS A 8 7.95 2.20 0.22
CA LYS A 8 8.32 2.72 1.55
C LYS A 8 7.24 3.54 2.26
N ASP A 9 6.07 3.74 1.67
CA ASP A 9 4.95 4.34 2.38
C ASP A 9 4.32 3.32 3.33
N ASN A 10 4.00 3.75 4.54
CA ASN A 10 3.50 2.86 5.59
C ASN A 10 1.99 2.58 5.48
N ASP A 11 1.58 1.41 6.00
CA ASP A 11 0.20 1.15 6.35
C ASP A 11 -0.09 1.65 7.77
N THR A 12 -1.34 1.50 8.22
CA THR A 12 -1.75 1.93 9.57
C THR A 12 -1.29 0.98 10.67
N GLY A 13 -0.85 -0.24 10.33
CA GLY A 13 -0.71 -1.31 11.30
C GLY A 13 -2.09 -1.82 11.76
N HIS A 14 -2.10 -2.82 12.63
CA HIS A 14 -3.34 -3.34 13.21
C HIS A 14 -3.08 -3.96 14.57
N ASP A 15 -4.07 -3.89 15.46
CA ASP A 15 -3.97 -4.39 16.83
C ASP A 15 -2.70 -3.83 17.51
N ALA A 16 -1.84 -4.70 18.05
CA ALA A 16 -0.57 -4.31 18.63
C ALA A 16 0.57 -4.25 17.61
N CYS A 17 0.30 -4.53 16.34
CA CYS A 17 1.31 -4.53 15.28
C CYS A 17 1.52 -3.12 14.74
N PRO A 18 2.78 -2.64 14.67
CA PRO A 18 3.05 -1.27 14.23
C PRO A 18 2.88 -1.10 12.72
N PRO A 19 2.78 0.14 12.24
CA PRO A 19 2.84 0.43 10.81
C PRO A 19 4.11 -0.13 10.16
N ARG A 20 4.01 -0.56 8.91
CA ARG A 20 5.14 -1.06 8.13
C ARG A 20 5.15 -0.49 6.73
N PRO A 21 6.35 -0.37 6.14
CA PRO A 21 6.49 0.18 4.80
C PRO A 21 6.08 -0.81 3.72
N LEU A 22 5.55 -0.25 2.62
CA LEU A 22 5.27 -1.02 1.41
C LEU A 22 6.60 -1.48 0.80
N SER A 23 6.73 -2.75 0.50
CA SER A 23 7.92 -3.32 -0.13
C SER A 23 7.70 -3.70 -1.59
N GLY A 24 6.52 -4.16 -1.97
CA GLY A 24 6.17 -4.41 -3.37
C GLY A 24 5.79 -3.12 -4.09
N HIS A 25 6.14 -3.01 -5.37
CA HIS A 25 5.86 -1.81 -6.15
C HIS A 25 6.04 -2.07 -7.63
N SER A 26 5.57 -1.13 -8.46
CA SER A 26 5.80 -1.19 -9.90
C SER A 26 7.30 -1.10 -10.22
N PRO A 27 7.80 -1.92 -11.17
CA PRO A 27 9.20 -1.83 -11.58
C PRO A 27 9.47 -0.67 -12.54
N ASP A 28 8.45 -0.09 -13.15
CA ASP A 28 8.62 0.90 -14.21
C ASP A 28 7.73 2.13 -14.10
N VAL A 29 6.77 2.17 -13.18
CA VAL A 29 5.96 3.35 -12.91
C VAL A 29 6.35 3.91 -11.56
N ASN A 30 6.83 5.15 -11.54
CA ASN A 30 7.27 5.82 -10.33
C ASN A 30 6.42 7.03 -10.02
N ILE A 31 6.23 7.28 -8.74
CA ILE A 31 5.54 8.45 -8.22
C ILE A 31 6.49 9.12 -7.24
N ASN A 32 6.89 10.34 -7.54
CA ASN A 32 7.90 11.08 -6.75
C ASN A 32 9.22 10.29 -6.59
N GLY A 33 9.63 9.59 -7.64
CA GLY A 33 10.88 8.82 -7.63
C GLY A 33 10.81 7.48 -6.90
N ARG A 34 9.63 7.03 -6.48
CA ARG A 34 9.41 5.73 -5.83
C ARG A 34 8.45 4.88 -6.65
N GLY A 35 8.66 3.58 -6.69
CA GLY A 35 7.74 2.68 -7.39
C GLY A 35 6.32 2.78 -6.87
N ALA A 36 5.36 2.88 -7.79
CA ALA A 36 3.94 3.00 -7.45
C ALA A 36 3.42 1.72 -6.79
N GLY A 37 2.57 1.86 -5.76
CA GLY A 37 1.90 0.74 -5.10
C GLY A 37 0.64 0.32 -5.83
N ARG A 38 0.37 -0.99 -5.86
CA ARG A 38 -0.76 -1.58 -6.59
C ARG A 38 -1.38 -2.70 -5.76
N VAL A 39 -2.59 -3.08 -6.11
CA VAL A 39 -3.23 -4.27 -5.53
C VAL A 39 -2.30 -5.47 -5.69
N GLY A 40 -2.10 -6.22 -4.62
CA GLY A 40 -1.21 -7.36 -4.58
C GLY A 40 0.22 -7.05 -4.14
N ASP A 41 0.60 -5.78 -4.06
CA ASP A 41 1.91 -5.39 -3.56
C ASP A 41 1.95 -5.55 -2.03
N ASP A 42 3.03 -6.13 -1.54
CA ASP A 42 3.16 -6.50 -0.14
C ASP A 42 3.86 -5.44 0.71
N TYR A 43 3.54 -5.47 1.99
CA TYR A 43 4.24 -4.71 3.02
C TYR A 43 5.33 -5.59 3.64
N VAL A 44 6.33 -4.95 4.24
CA VAL A 44 7.36 -5.67 4.99
C VAL A 44 6.68 -6.57 6.04
N ALA A 45 7.11 -7.81 6.14
CA ALA A 45 6.57 -8.77 7.09
C ALA A 45 6.72 -8.24 8.52
N HIS A 46 5.71 -8.50 9.34
CA HIS A 46 5.78 -8.13 10.74
C HIS A 46 5.41 -9.30 11.66
N GLY A 47 5.97 -9.27 12.84
CA GLY A 47 5.49 -10.06 13.95
C GLY A 47 5.24 -9.13 15.12
N CYS A 48 4.28 -9.47 15.94
CA CYS A 48 3.99 -8.73 17.15
C CYS A 48 3.56 -9.74 18.24
N PRO A 49 3.49 -9.32 19.52
CA PRO A 49 3.24 -10.27 20.60
C PRO A 49 1.95 -11.10 20.45
N VAL A 50 0.97 -10.60 19.69
CA VAL A 50 -0.34 -11.22 19.54
C VAL A 50 -0.45 -12.03 18.26
N HIS A 51 0.41 -11.77 17.27
CA HIS A 51 0.34 -12.39 15.95
C HIS A 51 1.69 -12.97 15.53
N PRO A 52 1.71 -14.11 14.83
CA PRO A 52 2.95 -14.60 14.24
C PRO A 52 3.40 -13.65 13.10
N PRO A 53 4.69 -13.67 12.74
CA PRO A 53 5.15 -12.90 11.57
C PRO A 53 4.36 -13.28 10.33
N HIS A 54 3.90 -12.26 9.57
CA HIS A 54 3.16 -12.48 8.34
C HIS A 54 3.34 -11.28 7.41
N THR A 55 3.04 -11.49 6.14
CA THR A 55 2.97 -10.42 5.16
C THR A 55 1.52 -10.07 4.89
N ALA A 56 1.31 -8.87 4.35
CA ALA A 56 0.00 -8.40 3.94
C ALA A 56 0.14 -7.66 2.63
N VAL A 57 -0.92 -7.61 1.84
CA VAL A 57 -0.92 -6.96 0.53
C VAL A 57 -2.04 -5.94 0.45
N ILE A 58 -1.87 -4.95 -0.44
CA ILE A 58 -2.96 -4.03 -0.78
C ILE A 58 -4.07 -4.87 -1.40
N ALA A 59 -5.27 -4.83 -0.80
CA ALA A 59 -6.36 -5.74 -1.17
C ALA A 59 -7.32 -5.14 -2.20
N ALA A 60 -7.45 -3.82 -2.26
CA ALA A 60 -8.29 -3.13 -3.22
C ALA A 60 -7.67 -1.77 -3.55
N GLY A 61 -8.06 -1.21 -4.68
CA GLY A 61 -7.52 0.06 -5.14
C GLY A 61 -8.48 0.77 -6.08
N SER A 62 -7.96 1.63 -6.93
CA SER A 62 -8.74 2.39 -7.90
C SER A 62 -9.53 1.47 -8.83
N SER A 63 -10.79 1.83 -9.11
CA SER A 63 -11.60 1.13 -10.10
C SER A 63 -11.34 1.63 -11.53
N THR A 64 -10.58 2.71 -11.69
CA THR A 64 -10.38 3.36 -13.00
C THR A 64 -8.91 3.51 -13.40
N VAL A 65 -7.98 3.45 -12.45
CA VAL A 65 -6.54 3.61 -12.72
C VAL A 65 -5.82 2.30 -12.42
N PHE A 66 -5.09 1.82 -13.41
CA PHE A 66 -4.36 0.56 -13.31
C PHE A 66 -2.89 0.79 -13.64
N ILE A 67 -2.02 0.12 -12.90
CA ILE A 67 -0.57 0.19 -13.08
C ILE A 67 -0.08 -1.24 -13.28
N ASN A 68 0.51 -1.53 -14.44
CA ASN A 68 0.92 -2.89 -14.82
C ASN A 68 -0.25 -3.89 -14.73
N GLY A 69 -1.46 -3.46 -15.11
CA GLY A 69 -2.65 -4.30 -15.08
C GLY A 69 -3.28 -4.53 -13.72
N ARG A 70 -2.80 -3.86 -12.67
CA ARG A 70 -3.34 -3.95 -11.31
C ARG A 70 -3.89 -2.60 -10.87
N ALA A 71 -4.96 -2.63 -10.10
CA ALA A 71 -5.54 -1.39 -9.56
C ALA A 71 -4.51 -0.62 -8.74
N ALA A 72 -4.41 0.68 -8.98
CA ALA A 72 -3.49 1.55 -8.26
C ALA A 72 -3.91 1.68 -6.79
N GLY A 73 -2.93 1.58 -5.86
CA GLY A 73 -3.17 1.72 -4.43
C GLY A 73 -3.18 3.18 -3.99
N ARG A 74 -4.01 3.49 -2.98
CA ARG A 74 -4.21 4.86 -2.48
C ARG A 74 -4.40 4.85 -0.97
N ILE A 75 -4.16 5.99 -0.35
CA ILE A 75 -4.46 6.18 1.08
C ILE A 75 -5.92 5.80 1.35
N GLY A 76 -6.14 5.00 2.39
CA GLY A 76 -7.46 4.53 2.80
C GLY A 76 -7.85 3.18 2.21
N ASP A 77 -7.15 2.69 1.18
CA ASP A 77 -7.44 1.39 0.61
C ASP A 77 -7.14 0.28 1.63
N PRO A 78 -7.94 -0.81 1.62
CA PRO A 78 -7.75 -1.88 2.59
C PRO A 78 -6.50 -2.71 2.31
N VAL A 79 -5.89 -3.18 3.38
CA VAL A 79 -4.77 -4.13 3.37
C VAL A 79 -5.30 -5.47 3.89
N SER A 80 -4.82 -6.57 3.36
CA SER A 80 -5.38 -7.90 3.59
C SER A 80 -5.37 -8.35 5.06
N CYS A 81 -4.51 -7.76 5.89
CA CYS A 81 -4.43 -8.08 7.33
C CYS A 81 -5.41 -7.27 8.19
N GLY A 82 -6.24 -6.40 7.61
CA GLY A 82 -7.17 -5.56 8.35
C GLY A 82 -6.69 -4.13 8.57
N SER A 83 -5.47 -3.80 8.15
CA SER A 83 -4.99 -2.42 8.17
C SER A 83 -5.44 -1.65 6.92
N ASN A 84 -5.00 -0.41 6.82
CA ASN A 84 -5.28 0.43 5.66
C ASN A 84 -4.00 1.09 5.18
N VAL A 85 -3.97 1.45 3.90
CA VAL A 85 -2.89 2.29 3.36
C VAL A 85 -2.92 3.63 4.07
N MET A 86 -1.82 4.04 4.67
CA MET A 86 -1.76 5.26 5.49
C MET A 86 -1.02 6.41 4.83
N GLU A 87 0.04 6.12 4.09
CA GLU A 87 0.91 7.15 3.54
C GLU A 87 0.89 7.15 2.01
N GLY A 88 1.15 8.30 1.43
CA GLY A 88 1.17 8.44 -0.02
C GLY A 88 1.79 9.76 -0.46
N SER A 89 1.70 10.02 -1.76
CA SER A 89 2.24 11.22 -2.40
C SER A 89 1.58 12.49 -1.85
N GLY A 90 2.38 13.55 -1.75
CA GLY A 90 1.86 14.88 -1.40
C GLY A 90 1.21 15.61 -2.58
N ASP A 91 1.40 15.13 -3.81
CA ASP A 91 0.97 15.84 -5.01
C ASP A 91 0.42 14.97 -6.14
N VAL A 92 0.40 13.64 -5.98
CA VAL A 92 -0.20 12.73 -6.96
C VAL A 92 -1.40 12.03 -6.34
N PHE A 93 -2.56 12.18 -6.98
CA PHE A 93 -3.84 11.67 -6.48
C PHE A 93 -4.49 10.78 -7.53
N ILE A 94 -5.15 9.72 -7.08
CA ILE A 94 -5.76 8.72 -7.94
C ILE A 94 -7.23 8.58 -7.57
N GLY A 95 -8.11 8.80 -8.55
CA GLY A 95 -9.55 8.69 -8.40
C GLY A 95 -10.07 7.26 -8.55
N GLY A 96 -11.34 7.15 -8.63
CA GLY A 96 -12.04 5.88 -8.79
C GLY A 96 -12.28 5.17 -7.48
#